data_ed798496a6a78a97204ace0d936dfa42
#
_entry.id   ed798496a6a78a97204ace0d936dfa42
#
_cell.length_a   1.000
_cell.length_b   1.000
_cell.length_c   1.000
_cell.angle_alpha   90.00
_cell.angle_beta   90.00
_cell.angle_gamma   90.00
#
_symmetry.space_group_name_H-M   'P 1'
#
loop_
_entity.id
_entity.type
_entity.pdbx_description
1 polymer ?
#
loop_
_entity_poly.entity_id
_entity_poly.type
_entity_poly.pdbx_seq_one_letter_code
_entity_poly.pdbx_strand_id
1 'polypeptide(L)'
;MSKTMEPDLHEPSAGIPRPGPQKEWKHPSDHWMRGFILDNRASLGTLGVFVVMMAVFMIANPTVFTTWYLYSSVLTTLPVALFVVVPLVFVVTCGEIDLSFPATMGFASWIFALVVQAGYDPFLGIAAALVTGTLLGFLVGSLVVYGGLSSLIATLGMNFLLRGLIQIINEGKSTALTSLADSWAYTIFSSQLYGIPVQIFWAIAFVVLSALLYNRHRFGAQVRVVGDNPDSAQQMGIDVKRVRVKVFVFVGIGAAIAGTFSTMINFTWWPTSGDGYLLPVLASVFVGGTPTWGGIGTVVGGAIGAVTVSFIQTGVVAAGLSGFYVQFFNGLIIILSLLGHKWNQARYR
;
A
#
# COMPACT_ATOMS: atom_id res chain seq x y z
N MET A 1 28.67 -79.25 -45.28
CA MET A 1 27.48 -78.53 -45.75
C MET A 1 27.10 -77.50 -44.68
N SER A 2 27.63 -76.32 -44.91
CA SER A 2 27.43 -75.15 -43.99
C SER A 2 26.37 -74.26 -44.60
N LYS A 3 25.26 -74.02 -43.88
CA LYS A 3 24.27 -73.04 -44.22
C LYS A 3 24.52 -71.78 -43.37
N THR A 4 24.99 -70.76 -44.04
CA THR A 4 25.10 -69.40 -43.55
C THR A 4 23.77 -68.81 -43.43
N MET A 5 23.41 -68.37 -42.21
CA MET A 5 22.20 -67.57 -41.87
C MET A 5 22.55 -66.09 -42.05
N GLU A 6 21.96 -65.41 -43.03
CA GLU A 6 21.92 -63.95 -43.13
C GLU A 6 20.90 -63.37 -42.13
N PRO A 7 21.21 -62.27 -41.41
CA PRO A 7 20.24 -61.60 -40.57
C PRO A 7 19.41 -60.64 -41.41
N ASP A 8 18.07 -60.79 -41.28
CA ASP A 8 17.07 -59.94 -41.86
C ASP A 8 17.11 -58.54 -41.19
N LEU A 9 17.58 -57.52 -41.89
CA LEU A 9 17.57 -56.11 -41.46
C LEU A 9 16.40 -55.37 -42.12
N HIS A 10 15.16 -55.59 -41.62
CA HIS A 10 14.05 -54.71 -41.89
C HIS A 10 13.27 -54.40 -40.61
N GLU A 11 13.83 -53.50 -39.78
CA GLU A 11 12.99 -52.74 -38.85
C GLU A 11 12.35 -51.57 -39.59
N PRO A 12 11.02 -51.38 -39.54
CA PRO A 12 10.39 -50.18 -40.09
C PRO A 12 10.76 -48.97 -39.21
N SER A 13 11.44 -47.99 -39.81
CA SER A 13 11.74 -46.71 -39.20
C SER A 13 10.46 -46.07 -38.66
N ALA A 14 10.36 -45.95 -37.34
CA ALA A 14 9.31 -45.22 -36.70
C ALA A 14 9.29 -43.79 -37.26
N GLY A 15 8.25 -43.46 -38.04
CA GLY A 15 8.10 -42.19 -38.69
C GLY A 15 8.09 -41.07 -37.63
N ILE A 16 9.00 -40.12 -37.78
CA ILE A 16 9.05 -38.89 -37.02
C ILE A 16 7.66 -38.24 -37.12
N PRO A 17 6.93 -37.97 -35.99
CA PRO A 17 5.66 -37.31 -36.04
C PRO A 17 5.77 -35.97 -36.76
N ARG A 18 4.97 -35.76 -37.81
CA ARG A 18 4.94 -34.47 -38.49
C ARG A 18 4.61 -33.39 -37.47
N PRO A 19 5.38 -32.26 -37.45
CA PRO A 19 5.04 -31.13 -36.56
C PRO A 19 3.61 -30.71 -36.84
N GLY A 20 2.81 -30.67 -35.78
CA GLY A 20 1.42 -30.16 -35.84
C GLY A 20 1.40 -28.74 -36.39
N PRO A 21 0.24 -28.24 -36.85
CA PRO A 21 0.14 -26.93 -37.46
C PRO A 21 0.78 -25.89 -36.52
N GLN A 22 1.85 -25.25 -37.00
CA GLN A 22 2.51 -24.18 -36.27
C GLN A 22 1.46 -23.10 -36.03
N LYS A 23 1.21 -22.77 -34.73
CA LYS A 23 0.39 -21.62 -34.40
C LYS A 23 1.03 -20.40 -35.06
N GLU A 24 0.32 -19.86 -36.04
CA GLU A 24 0.70 -18.58 -36.64
C GLU A 24 0.87 -17.54 -35.51
N TRP A 25 2.10 -17.07 -35.33
CA TRP A 25 2.41 -15.95 -34.46
C TRP A 25 1.78 -14.70 -35.11
N LYS A 26 0.56 -14.36 -34.67
CA LYS A 26 -0.06 -13.11 -35.10
C LYS A 26 0.80 -11.94 -34.65
N HIS A 27 1.09 -11.03 -35.57
CA HIS A 27 1.93 -9.85 -35.35
C HIS A 27 1.51 -9.01 -34.13
N PRO A 28 2.46 -8.39 -33.39
CA PRO A 28 2.20 -7.70 -32.12
C PRO A 28 1.34 -6.44 -32.20
N SER A 29 0.96 -5.96 -33.37
CA SER A 29 0.32 -4.64 -33.57
C SER A 29 -1.13 -4.54 -33.09
N ASP A 30 -1.87 -5.66 -32.96
CA ASP A 30 -3.29 -5.59 -32.55
C ASP A 30 -3.54 -5.90 -31.07
N HIS A 31 -2.50 -6.12 -30.27
CA HIS A 31 -2.64 -6.61 -28.89
C HIS A 31 -2.10 -5.69 -27.79
N TRP A 32 -1.50 -4.53 -28.10
CA TRP A 32 -0.95 -3.68 -27.04
C TRP A 32 -2.05 -3.19 -26.10
N MET A 33 -3.20 -2.79 -26.61
CA MET A 33 -4.35 -2.38 -25.77
C MET A 33 -4.90 -3.58 -24.96
N ARG A 34 -5.01 -4.76 -25.57
CA ARG A 34 -5.44 -5.96 -24.85
C ARG A 34 -4.41 -6.37 -23.80
N GLY A 35 -3.11 -6.33 -24.12
CA GLY A 35 -2.03 -6.55 -23.15
C GLY A 35 -2.10 -5.56 -22.00
N PHE A 36 -2.19 -4.27 -22.31
CA PHE A 36 -2.32 -3.21 -21.31
C PHE A 36 -3.55 -3.41 -20.39
N ILE A 37 -4.72 -3.75 -20.96
CA ILE A 37 -5.94 -4.01 -20.19
C ILE A 37 -5.80 -5.26 -19.31
N LEU A 38 -5.21 -6.33 -19.82
CA LEU A 38 -5.03 -7.58 -19.08
C LEU A 38 -4.02 -7.41 -17.93
N ASP A 39 -2.92 -6.69 -18.19
CA ASP A 39 -1.88 -6.44 -17.19
C ASP A 39 -2.36 -5.47 -16.09
N ASN A 40 -3.25 -4.55 -16.42
CA ASN A 40 -3.75 -3.52 -15.50
C ASN A 40 -5.22 -3.74 -15.08
N ARG A 41 -5.79 -4.92 -15.34
CA ARG A 41 -7.23 -5.18 -15.10
C ARG A 41 -7.70 -4.88 -13.68
N ALA A 42 -6.87 -5.14 -12.67
CA ALA A 42 -7.19 -4.83 -11.27
C ALA A 42 -7.29 -3.32 -11.05
N SER A 43 -6.29 -2.55 -11.47
CA SER A 43 -6.27 -1.07 -11.37
C SER A 43 -7.38 -0.42 -12.19
N LEU A 44 -7.67 -0.95 -13.40
CA LEU A 44 -8.77 -0.47 -14.25
C LEU A 44 -10.14 -0.79 -13.64
N GLY A 45 -10.29 -1.95 -13.00
CA GLY A 45 -11.50 -2.31 -12.25
C GLY A 45 -11.75 -1.35 -11.10
N THR A 46 -10.72 -1.03 -10.32
CA THR A 46 -10.79 -0.06 -9.23
C THR A 46 -11.12 1.34 -9.73
N LEU A 47 -10.52 1.76 -10.85
CA LEU A 47 -10.85 3.04 -11.49
C LEU A 47 -12.32 3.08 -11.95
N GLY A 48 -12.83 1.98 -12.52
CA GLY A 48 -14.24 1.87 -12.90
C GLY A 48 -15.17 2.03 -11.71
N VAL A 49 -14.88 1.38 -10.60
CA VAL A 49 -15.62 1.53 -9.32
C VAL A 49 -15.58 2.98 -8.85
N PHE A 50 -14.42 3.64 -8.89
CA PHE A 50 -14.27 5.04 -8.53
C PHE A 50 -15.14 5.96 -9.39
N VAL A 51 -15.12 5.78 -10.73
CA VAL A 51 -15.90 6.59 -11.66
C VAL A 51 -17.40 6.42 -11.41
N VAL A 52 -17.88 5.19 -11.24
CA VAL A 52 -19.31 4.91 -10.95
C VAL A 52 -19.71 5.56 -9.62
N MET A 53 -18.88 5.42 -8.59
CA MET A 53 -19.12 6.02 -7.28
C MET A 53 -19.20 7.55 -7.37
N MET A 54 -18.25 8.19 -8.08
CA MET A 54 -18.26 9.64 -8.27
C MET A 54 -19.51 10.11 -9.02
N ALA A 55 -19.94 9.36 -10.05
CA ALA A 55 -21.19 9.66 -10.77
C ALA A 55 -22.41 9.60 -9.83
N VAL A 56 -22.50 8.56 -9.00
CA VAL A 56 -23.58 8.42 -8.00
C VAL A 56 -23.57 9.60 -7.02
N PHE A 57 -22.42 9.97 -6.47
CA PHE A 57 -22.30 11.09 -5.53
C PHE A 57 -22.63 12.43 -6.20
N MET A 58 -22.18 12.67 -7.44
CA MET A 58 -22.52 13.89 -8.17
C MET A 58 -24.02 14.04 -8.43
N ILE A 59 -24.71 12.91 -8.72
CA ILE A 59 -26.17 12.90 -8.90
C ILE A 59 -26.90 13.10 -7.58
N ALA A 60 -26.42 12.46 -6.51
CA ALA A 60 -27.05 12.49 -5.20
C ALA A 60 -26.90 13.85 -4.48
N ASN A 61 -25.74 14.51 -4.63
CA ASN A 61 -25.47 15.80 -3.99
C ASN A 61 -24.59 16.69 -4.86
N PRO A 62 -25.15 17.27 -5.96
CA PRO A 62 -24.38 18.08 -6.90
C PRO A 62 -23.78 19.33 -6.27
N THR A 63 -24.46 19.94 -5.29
CA THR A 63 -24.00 21.17 -4.63
C THR A 63 -22.67 21.00 -3.91
N VAL A 64 -22.44 19.83 -3.29
CA VAL A 64 -21.19 19.51 -2.60
C VAL A 64 -20.11 19.09 -3.57
N PHE A 65 -20.42 18.18 -4.50
CA PHE A 65 -19.45 17.59 -5.41
C PHE A 65 -19.03 18.52 -6.56
N THR A 66 -19.64 19.69 -6.73
CA THR A 66 -19.17 20.75 -7.67
C THR A 66 -18.32 21.82 -6.98
N THR A 67 -18.16 21.80 -5.65
CA THR A 67 -17.39 22.80 -4.92
C THR A 67 -15.90 22.43 -4.84
N TRP A 68 -15.01 23.41 -5.06
CA TRP A 68 -13.57 23.24 -4.88
C TRP A 68 -13.20 22.81 -3.45
N TYR A 69 -13.97 23.23 -2.45
CA TYR A 69 -13.72 22.91 -1.06
C TYR A 69 -13.61 21.40 -0.79
N LEU A 70 -14.50 20.59 -1.38
CA LEU A 70 -14.44 19.14 -1.25
C LEU A 70 -13.13 18.57 -1.78
N TYR A 71 -12.73 18.97 -2.99
CA TYR A 71 -11.51 18.48 -3.63
C TYR A 71 -10.26 18.92 -2.87
N SER A 72 -10.21 20.17 -2.41
CA SER A 72 -9.12 20.69 -1.59
C SER A 72 -8.98 19.91 -0.27
N SER A 73 -10.10 19.56 0.38
CA SER A 73 -10.11 18.72 1.59
C SER A 73 -9.54 17.32 1.32
N VAL A 74 -9.96 16.68 0.23
CA VAL A 74 -9.41 15.37 -0.17
C VAL A 74 -7.92 15.50 -0.49
N LEU A 75 -7.50 16.50 -1.26
CA LEU A 75 -6.09 16.73 -1.61
C LEU A 75 -5.20 17.02 -0.38
N THR A 76 -5.78 17.51 0.71
CA THR A 76 -5.05 17.74 1.96
C THR A 76 -4.84 16.44 2.74
N THR A 77 -5.83 15.56 2.82
CA THR A 77 -5.82 14.36 3.68
C THR A 77 -5.32 13.10 2.97
N LEU A 78 -5.60 12.97 1.66
CA LEU A 78 -5.18 11.83 0.82
C LEU A 78 -3.67 11.53 0.86
N PRO A 79 -2.77 12.53 0.83
CA PRO A 79 -1.33 12.30 0.91
C PRO A 79 -0.91 11.47 2.12
N VAL A 80 -1.51 11.74 3.28
CA VAL A 80 -1.22 11.01 4.53
C VAL A 80 -1.56 9.53 4.38
N ALA A 81 -2.71 9.20 3.78
CA ALA A 81 -3.08 7.82 3.49
C ALA A 81 -2.12 7.17 2.46
N LEU A 82 -1.74 7.88 1.40
CA LEU A 82 -0.87 7.35 0.33
C LEU A 82 0.52 6.96 0.86
N PHE A 83 1.10 7.72 1.78
CA PHE A 83 2.39 7.40 2.38
C PHE A 83 2.38 6.06 3.15
N VAL A 84 1.22 5.55 3.55
CA VAL A 84 1.07 4.26 4.23
C VAL A 84 0.53 3.17 3.30
N VAL A 85 -0.48 3.49 2.47
CA VAL A 85 -1.08 2.53 1.52
C VAL A 85 -0.02 1.91 0.61
N VAL A 86 0.86 2.76 0.07
CA VAL A 86 1.88 2.32 -0.89
C VAL A 86 2.87 1.31 -0.29
N PRO A 87 3.52 1.56 0.85
CA PRO A 87 4.36 0.55 1.51
C PRO A 87 3.57 -0.69 1.94
N LEU A 88 2.33 -0.53 2.37
CA LEU A 88 1.50 -1.65 2.79
C LEU A 88 1.16 -2.60 1.62
N VAL A 89 1.06 -2.09 0.37
CA VAL A 89 0.98 -2.94 -0.83
C VAL A 89 2.16 -3.91 -0.90
N PHE A 90 3.39 -3.47 -0.56
CA PHE A 90 4.56 -4.36 -0.55
C PHE A 90 4.46 -5.43 0.53
N VAL A 91 4.00 -5.08 1.74
CA VAL A 91 3.83 -6.03 2.84
C VAL A 91 2.79 -7.07 2.48
N VAL A 92 1.61 -6.65 2.00
CA VAL A 92 0.52 -7.57 1.64
C VAL A 92 0.91 -8.43 0.43
N THR A 93 1.61 -7.87 -0.57
CA THR A 93 2.16 -8.65 -1.68
C THR A 93 3.17 -9.68 -1.20
N CYS A 94 3.95 -9.39 -0.17
CA CYS A 94 4.91 -10.34 0.45
C CYS A 94 4.22 -11.46 1.26
N GLY A 95 2.88 -11.43 1.38
CA GLY A 95 2.08 -12.40 2.14
C GLY A 95 1.99 -12.10 3.64
N GLU A 96 2.35 -10.89 4.05
CA GLU A 96 2.30 -10.45 5.44
C GLU A 96 1.21 -9.37 5.62
N ILE A 97 0.84 -9.11 6.87
CA ILE A 97 -0.09 -8.04 7.23
C ILE A 97 0.56 -7.21 8.34
N ASP A 98 0.56 -5.89 8.20
CA ASP A 98 1.00 -4.99 9.25
C ASP A 98 -0.18 -4.19 9.78
N LEU A 99 -0.50 -4.38 11.06
CA LEU A 99 -1.51 -3.62 11.81
C LEU A 99 -0.88 -2.66 12.82
N SER A 100 0.46 -2.59 12.86
CA SER A 100 1.18 -1.70 13.79
C SER A 100 1.40 -0.30 13.23
N PHE A 101 1.21 -0.10 11.93
CA PHE A 101 1.50 1.18 11.28
C PHE A 101 0.75 2.39 11.88
N PRO A 102 -0.50 2.28 12.41
CA PRO A 102 -1.16 3.44 13.01
C PRO A 102 -0.45 3.91 14.28
N ALA A 103 -0.01 2.97 15.11
CA ALA A 103 0.75 3.31 16.31
C ALA A 103 2.19 3.75 15.98
N THR A 104 2.82 3.16 14.95
CA THR A 104 4.12 3.61 14.43
C THR A 104 4.02 5.04 13.90
N MET A 105 2.95 5.37 13.17
CA MET A 105 2.64 6.73 12.71
C MET A 105 2.52 7.71 13.90
N GLY A 106 1.75 7.34 14.93
CA GLY A 106 1.58 8.12 16.14
C GLY A 106 2.88 8.31 16.91
N PHE A 107 3.68 7.24 17.06
CA PHE A 107 4.93 7.26 17.83
C PHE A 107 6.01 8.08 17.10
N ALA A 108 6.22 7.85 15.81
CA ALA A 108 7.21 8.60 15.04
C ALA A 108 6.89 10.10 14.98
N SER A 109 5.60 10.46 14.79
CA SER A 109 5.18 11.85 14.82
C SER A 109 5.22 12.48 16.21
N TRP A 110 5.13 11.67 17.27
CA TRP A 110 5.38 12.14 18.63
C TRP A 110 6.84 12.58 18.82
N ILE A 111 7.79 11.78 18.34
CA ILE A 111 9.23 12.16 18.38
C ILE A 111 9.46 13.46 17.59
N PHE A 112 8.82 13.60 16.39
CA PHE A 112 8.83 14.86 15.67
C PHE A 112 8.32 16.02 16.53
N ALA A 113 7.18 15.84 17.18
CA ALA A 113 6.56 16.88 18.01
C ALA A 113 7.44 17.26 19.21
N LEU A 114 8.08 16.30 19.87
CA LEU A 114 9.02 16.56 20.98
C LEU A 114 10.23 17.38 20.54
N VAL A 115 10.82 17.09 19.39
CA VAL A 115 11.97 17.83 18.86
C VAL A 115 11.58 19.29 18.56
N VAL A 116 10.42 19.49 17.91
CA VAL A 116 9.94 20.84 17.59
C VAL A 116 9.55 21.61 18.86
N GLN A 117 8.88 20.95 19.82
CA GLN A 117 8.50 21.57 21.09
C GLN A 117 9.72 21.98 21.92
N ALA A 118 10.82 21.23 21.84
CA ALA A 118 12.08 21.57 22.47
C ALA A 118 12.81 22.75 21.82
N GLY A 119 12.23 23.34 20.75
CA GLY A 119 12.78 24.51 20.03
C GLY A 119 13.85 24.16 18.99
N TYR A 120 14.04 22.89 18.65
CA TYR A 120 14.93 22.48 17.58
C TYR A 120 14.29 22.67 16.20
N ASP A 121 15.15 22.69 15.18
CA ASP A 121 14.72 22.82 13.79
C ASP A 121 13.78 21.68 13.38
N PRO A 122 12.63 21.96 12.74
CA PRO A 122 11.68 20.94 12.29
C PRO A 122 12.27 19.90 11.33
N PHE A 123 13.31 20.22 10.54
CA PHE A 123 14.00 19.24 9.71
C PHE A 123 14.71 18.16 10.54
N LEU A 124 15.28 18.55 11.71
CA LEU A 124 15.82 17.59 12.65
C LEU A 124 14.70 16.68 13.20
N GLY A 125 13.52 17.26 13.49
CA GLY A 125 12.33 16.51 13.90
C GLY A 125 11.89 15.49 12.84
N ILE A 126 11.87 15.88 11.56
CA ILE A 126 11.56 14.97 10.44
C ILE A 126 12.59 13.83 10.39
N ALA A 127 13.88 14.14 10.49
CA ALA A 127 14.93 13.13 10.48
C ALA A 127 14.78 12.15 11.68
N ALA A 128 14.50 12.66 12.87
CA ALA A 128 14.26 11.84 14.05
C ALA A 128 13.03 10.93 13.89
N ALA A 129 11.92 11.44 13.33
CA ALA A 129 10.74 10.65 13.03
C ALA A 129 11.04 9.52 12.03
N LEU A 130 11.79 9.81 10.95
CA LEU A 130 12.18 8.82 9.94
C LEU A 130 13.06 7.72 10.53
N VAL A 131 14.03 8.08 11.36
CA VAL A 131 14.87 7.11 12.09
C VAL A 131 13.99 6.24 13.00
N THR A 132 13.09 6.86 13.75
CA THR A 132 12.16 6.15 14.65
C THR A 132 11.28 5.18 13.88
N GLY A 133 10.64 5.61 12.79
CA GLY A 133 9.79 4.74 11.97
C GLY A 133 10.58 3.59 11.34
N THR A 134 11.82 3.86 10.89
CA THR A 134 12.73 2.83 10.35
C THR A 134 13.07 1.78 11.42
N LEU A 135 13.41 2.20 12.62
CA LEU A 135 13.73 1.32 13.75
C LEU A 135 12.53 0.50 14.20
N LEU A 136 11.34 1.12 14.27
CA LEU A 136 10.10 0.42 14.63
C LEU A 136 9.72 -0.60 13.55
N GLY A 137 9.80 -0.24 12.26
CA GLY A 137 9.56 -1.17 11.17
C GLY A 137 10.57 -2.33 11.16
N PHE A 138 11.84 -2.07 11.48
CA PHE A 138 12.85 -3.11 11.63
C PHE A 138 12.55 -4.02 12.84
N LEU A 139 12.12 -3.46 13.96
CA LEU A 139 11.74 -4.22 15.16
C LEU A 139 10.53 -5.12 14.86
N VAL A 140 9.47 -4.58 14.27
CA VAL A 140 8.28 -5.34 13.88
C VAL A 140 8.63 -6.46 12.90
N GLY A 141 9.36 -6.14 11.83
CA GLY A 141 9.81 -7.12 10.86
C GLY A 141 10.70 -8.22 11.47
N SER A 142 11.54 -7.86 12.45
CA SER A 142 12.39 -8.81 13.16
C SER A 142 11.59 -9.74 14.07
N LEU A 143 10.58 -9.23 14.78
CA LEU A 143 9.67 -10.05 15.59
C LEU A 143 8.91 -11.07 14.74
N VAL A 144 8.44 -10.68 13.58
CA VAL A 144 7.74 -11.58 12.65
C VAL A 144 8.71 -12.62 12.08
N VAL A 145 9.86 -12.19 11.57
CA VAL A 145 10.75 -13.04 10.76
C VAL A 145 11.67 -13.91 11.61
N TYR A 146 12.29 -13.33 12.64
CA TYR A 146 13.24 -14.04 13.51
C TYR A 146 12.57 -14.56 14.79
N GLY A 147 11.54 -13.87 15.28
CA GLY A 147 10.72 -14.36 16.38
C GLY A 147 9.74 -15.46 15.96
N GLY A 148 9.53 -15.67 14.66
CA GLY A 148 8.61 -16.69 14.13
C GLY A 148 7.15 -16.45 14.47
N LEU A 149 6.78 -15.20 14.79
CA LEU A 149 5.41 -14.83 15.14
C LEU A 149 4.58 -14.59 13.88
N SER A 150 3.28 -14.92 13.93
CA SER A 150 2.34 -14.49 12.91
C SER A 150 2.35 -12.97 12.80
N SER A 151 2.48 -12.43 11.56
CA SER A 151 2.51 -10.98 11.34
C SER A 151 1.27 -10.29 11.88
N LEU A 152 0.09 -10.90 11.72
CA LEU A 152 -1.17 -10.37 12.23
C LEU A 152 -1.13 -10.16 13.75
N ILE A 153 -0.66 -11.17 14.50
CA ILE A 153 -0.63 -11.15 15.98
C ILE A 153 0.49 -10.24 16.47
N ALA A 154 1.68 -10.34 15.88
CA ALA A 154 2.83 -9.53 16.26
C ALA A 154 2.60 -8.03 16.05
N THR A 155 2.05 -7.67 14.88
CA THR A 155 1.77 -6.26 14.54
C THR A 155 0.61 -5.70 15.35
N LEU A 156 -0.42 -6.49 15.63
CA LEU A 156 -1.51 -6.08 16.51
C LEU A 156 -0.99 -5.86 17.95
N GLY A 157 -0.20 -6.79 18.47
CA GLY A 157 0.45 -6.63 19.78
C GLY A 157 1.33 -5.39 19.83
N MET A 158 2.11 -5.14 18.78
CA MET A 158 2.97 -3.96 18.66
C MET A 158 2.19 -2.66 18.58
N ASN A 159 1.02 -2.67 17.90
CA ASN A 159 0.11 -1.52 17.87
C ASN A 159 -0.34 -1.12 19.27
N PHE A 160 -0.80 -2.08 20.07
CA PHE A 160 -1.22 -1.80 21.46
C PHE A 160 -0.05 -1.40 22.36
N LEU A 161 1.11 -2.04 22.21
CA LEU A 161 2.30 -1.72 22.99
C LEU A 161 2.76 -0.29 22.75
N LEU A 162 2.94 0.11 21.50
CA LEU A 162 3.36 1.48 21.15
C LEU A 162 2.32 2.50 21.58
N ARG A 163 1.04 2.21 21.40
CA ARG A 163 -0.06 3.09 21.80
C ARG A 163 -0.09 3.28 23.32
N GLY A 164 0.03 2.17 24.08
CA GLY A 164 0.12 2.22 25.54
C GLY A 164 1.34 3.00 26.03
N LEU A 165 2.50 2.80 25.38
CA LEU A 165 3.73 3.52 25.72
C LEU A 165 3.60 5.04 25.51
N ILE A 166 3.02 5.47 24.37
CA ILE A 166 2.71 6.88 24.13
C ILE A 166 1.85 7.46 25.26
N GLN A 167 0.77 6.76 25.62
CA GLN A 167 -0.18 7.26 26.62
C GLN A 167 0.43 7.32 28.01
N ILE A 168 1.26 6.34 28.40
CA ILE A 168 1.95 6.31 29.69
C ILE A 168 2.95 7.48 29.78
N ILE A 169 3.79 7.67 28.76
CA ILE A 169 4.87 8.67 28.84
C ILE A 169 4.30 10.08 28.67
N ASN A 170 3.32 10.29 27.79
CA ASN A 170 2.76 11.60 27.51
C ASN A 170 1.51 11.93 28.34
N GLU A 171 1.08 11.03 29.26
CA GLU A 171 -0.08 11.21 30.14
C GLU A 171 -1.37 11.57 29.38
N GLY A 172 -1.51 11.11 28.13
CA GLY A 172 -2.66 11.42 27.28
C GLY A 172 -2.75 12.87 26.78
N LYS A 173 -1.72 13.70 26.97
CA LYS A 173 -1.71 15.11 26.58
C LYS A 173 -1.44 15.27 25.09
N SER A 174 -2.09 16.26 24.44
CA SER A 174 -1.75 16.69 23.08
C SER A 174 -0.61 17.72 23.12
N THR A 175 0.09 17.86 21.99
CA THR A 175 1.17 18.84 21.83
C THR A 175 0.83 19.78 20.69
N ALA A 176 0.58 21.05 20.99
CA ALA A 176 0.39 22.10 20.00
C ALA A 176 1.74 22.58 19.45
N LEU A 177 1.84 22.75 18.13
CA LEU A 177 3.07 23.08 17.40
C LEU A 177 2.84 24.32 16.53
N THR A 178 2.27 25.36 17.09
CA THR A 178 1.94 26.61 16.35
C THR A 178 3.16 27.29 15.74
N SER A 179 4.36 27.09 16.33
CA SER A 179 5.64 27.57 15.79
C SER A 179 6.00 26.96 14.41
N LEU A 180 5.37 25.85 14.01
CA LEU A 180 5.57 25.28 12.69
C LEU A 180 5.08 26.18 11.55
N ALA A 181 4.07 27.03 11.80
CA ALA A 181 3.44 27.87 10.76
C ALA A 181 4.48 28.79 10.06
N ASP A 182 5.45 29.27 10.80
CA ASP A 182 6.51 30.19 10.31
C ASP A 182 7.77 29.45 9.85
N SER A 183 7.76 28.09 9.85
CA SER A 183 8.93 27.30 9.53
C SER A 183 9.06 27.01 8.02
N TRP A 184 10.29 26.97 7.53
CA TRP A 184 10.60 26.51 6.17
C TRP A 184 10.12 25.06 5.91
N ALA A 185 10.14 24.19 6.94
CA ALA A 185 9.65 22.84 6.82
C ALA A 185 8.14 22.81 6.49
N TYR A 186 7.34 23.64 7.16
CA TYR A 186 5.93 23.77 6.82
C TYR A 186 5.72 24.28 5.40
N THR A 187 6.46 25.32 5.01
CA THR A 187 6.36 25.90 3.67
C THR A 187 6.65 24.88 2.58
N ILE A 188 7.66 24.02 2.76
CA ILE A 188 8.09 23.02 1.78
C ILE A 188 7.17 21.80 1.75
N PHE A 189 6.64 21.37 2.91
CA PHE A 189 5.95 20.09 3.01
C PHE A 189 4.43 20.18 3.14
N SER A 190 3.88 21.25 3.73
CA SER A 190 2.46 21.30 4.11
C SER A 190 1.75 22.61 3.79
N SER A 191 2.40 23.56 3.10
CA SER A 191 1.79 24.83 2.67
C SER A 191 0.82 24.62 1.50
N GLN A 192 0.25 25.72 1.02
CA GLN A 192 -0.57 25.75 -0.18
C GLN A 192 0.13 26.54 -1.29
N LEU A 193 0.15 25.98 -2.48
CA LEU A 193 0.64 26.62 -3.69
C LEU A 193 -0.56 26.87 -4.63
N TYR A 194 -0.92 28.13 -4.84
CA TYR A 194 -2.11 28.52 -5.63
C TYR A 194 -3.40 27.80 -5.21
N GLY A 195 -3.59 27.59 -3.90
CA GLY A 195 -4.76 26.89 -3.36
C GLY A 195 -4.71 25.35 -3.46
N ILE A 196 -3.59 24.78 -3.93
CA ILE A 196 -3.35 23.35 -3.97
C ILE A 196 -2.41 22.99 -2.81
N PRO A 197 -2.77 22.01 -1.94
CA PRO A 197 -1.90 21.56 -0.87
C PRO A 197 -0.60 20.95 -1.39
N VAL A 198 0.55 21.45 -0.93
CA VAL A 198 1.89 21.03 -1.43
C VAL A 198 2.17 19.54 -1.18
N GLN A 199 1.62 19.00 -0.10
CA GLN A 199 1.79 17.59 0.26
C GLN A 199 1.35 16.61 -0.83
N ILE A 200 0.42 17.00 -1.74
CA ILE A 200 0.00 16.12 -2.82
C ILE A 200 1.13 15.84 -3.83
N PHE A 201 2.00 16.83 -4.07
CA PHE A 201 3.14 16.65 -4.97
C PHE A 201 4.17 15.67 -4.40
N TRP A 202 4.39 15.74 -3.08
CA TRP A 202 5.24 14.78 -2.37
C TRP A 202 4.66 13.37 -2.38
N ALA A 203 3.34 13.25 -2.20
CA ALA A 203 2.66 11.96 -2.27
C ALA A 203 2.72 11.37 -3.69
N ILE A 204 2.49 12.16 -4.74
CA ILE A 204 2.63 11.72 -6.13
C ILE A 204 4.06 11.25 -6.41
N ALA A 205 5.06 12.04 -5.99
CA ALA A 205 6.47 11.64 -6.13
C ALA A 205 6.75 10.31 -5.41
N PHE A 206 6.25 10.15 -4.19
CA PHE A 206 6.40 8.92 -3.42
C PHE A 206 5.73 7.72 -4.10
N VAL A 207 4.49 7.88 -4.63
CA VAL A 207 3.78 6.84 -5.39
C VAL A 207 4.56 6.45 -6.64
N VAL A 208 5.05 7.43 -7.42
CA VAL A 208 5.81 7.19 -8.66
C VAL A 208 7.11 6.44 -8.35
N LEU A 209 7.89 6.92 -7.39
CA LEU A 209 9.15 6.27 -6.99
C LEU A 209 8.91 4.85 -6.48
N SER A 210 7.87 4.64 -5.69
CA SER A 210 7.50 3.32 -5.18
C SER A 210 6.97 2.40 -6.29
N ALA A 211 6.24 2.94 -7.26
CA ALA A 211 5.80 2.17 -8.44
C ALA A 211 7.00 1.73 -9.30
N LEU A 212 8.00 2.60 -9.47
CA LEU A 212 9.25 2.24 -10.13
C LEU A 212 10.01 1.17 -9.33
N LEU A 213 10.11 1.34 -8.00
CA LEU A 213 10.72 0.35 -7.11
C LEU A 213 10.01 -1.01 -7.19
N TYR A 214 8.68 -1.01 -7.24
CA TYR A 214 7.88 -2.23 -7.31
C TYR A 214 7.97 -2.93 -8.67
N ASN A 215 7.88 -2.17 -9.78
CA ASN A 215 7.75 -2.74 -11.12
C ASN A 215 9.10 -2.95 -11.83
N ARG A 216 10.11 -2.11 -11.56
CA ARG A 216 11.37 -2.07 -12.29
C ARG A 216 12.58 -2.52 -11.48
N HIS A 217 12.53 -2.47 -10.16
CA HIS A 217 13.67 -2.82 -9.31
C HIS A 217 13.60 -4.28 -8.85
N ARG A 218 14.78 -4.88 -8.60
CA ARG A 218 14.93 -6.26 -8.11
C ARG A 218 14.15 -6.51 -6.83
N PHE A 219 14.07 -5.52 -5.93
CA PHE A 219 13.35 -5.64 -4.66
C PHE A 219 11.86 -5.92 -4.88
N GLY A 220 11.19 -5.20 -5.78
CA GLY A 220 9.77 -5.45 -6.08
C GLY A 220 9.52 -6.83 -6.70
N ALA A 221 10.44 -7.31 -7.57
CA ALA A 221 10.39 -8.67 -8.09
C ALA A 221 10.53 -9.71 -6.96
N GLN A 222 11.50 -9.53 -6.05
CA GLN A 222 11.69 -10.40 -4.89
C GLN A 222 10.46 -10.43 -3.98
N VAL A 223 9.82 -9.28 -3.71
CA VAL A 223 8.59 -9.20 -2.91
C VAL A 223 7.47 -10.06 -3.50
N ARG A 224 7.25 -9.99 -4.81
CA ARG A 224 6.24 -10.81 -5.49
C ARG A 224 6.54 -12.30 -5.42
N VAL A 225 7.79 -12.70 -5.71
CA VAL A 225 8.20 -14.11 -5.68
C VAL A 225 8.12 -14.68 -4.27
N VAL A 226 8.55 -13.93 -3.24
CA VAL A 226 8.46 -14.34 -1.83
C VAL A 226 7.00 -14.49 -1.40
N GLY A 227 6.11 -13.59 -1.86
CA GLY A 227 4.69 -13.67 -1.53
C GLY A 227 3.94 -14.76 -2.25
N ASP A 228 4.38 -15.15 -3.46
CA ASP A 228 3.78 -16.25 -4.24
C ASP A 228 4.16 -17.62 -3.64
N ASN A 229 5.47 -17.84 -3.46
CA ASN A 229 5.98 -19.07 -2.85
C ASN A 229 7.34 -18.84 -2.18
N PRO A 230 7.40 -18.73 -0.83
CA PRO A 230 8.65 -18.50 -0.10
C PRO A 230 9.70 -19.60 -0.32
N ASP A 231 9.28 -20.87 -0.43
CA ASP A 231 10.21 -21.99 -0.58
C ASP A 231 10.87 -21.97 -1.97
N SER A 232 10.09 -21.69 -3.01
CA SER A 232 10.61 -21.49 -4.37
C SER A 232 11.54 -20.28 -4.44
N ALA A 233 11.19 -19.18 -3.75
CA ALA A 233 12.05 -18.00 -3.66
C ALA A 233 13.42 -18.34 -3.05
N GLN A 234 13.44 -19.13 -1.98
CA GLN A 234 14.66 -19.56 -1.32
C GLN A 234 15.53 -20.45 -2.24
N GLN A 235 14.90 -21.38 -2.99
CA GLN A 235 15.60 -22.21 -3.98
C GLN A 235 16.23 -21.36 -5.10
N MET A 236 15.63 -20.23 -5.45
CA MET A 236 16.18 -19.27 -6.41
C MET A 236 17.29 -18.37 -5.81
N GLY A 237 17.71 -18.61 -4.55
CA GLY A 237 18.74 -17.83 -3.87
C GLY A 237 18.26 -16.49 -3.30
N ILE A 238 16.95 -16.27 -3.19
CA ILE A 238 16.39 -15.05 -2.57
C ILE A 238 16.39 -15.23 -1.05
N ASP A 239 16.98 -14.27 -0.34
CA ASP A 239 16.91 -14.22 1.13
C ASP A 239 15.52 -13.74 1.57
N VAL A 240 14.60 -14.68 1.75
CA VAL A 240 13.21 -14.45 2.14
C VAL A 240 13.11 -13.62 3.43
N LYS A 241 13.97 -13.90 4.42
CA LYS A 241 13.98 -13.20 5.71
C LYS A 241 14.29 -11.71 5.52
N ARG A 242 15.34 -11.40 4.76
CA ARG A 242 15.72 -10.00 4.48
C ARG A 242 14.66 -9.26 3.68
N VAL A 243 14.00 -9.92 2.72
CA VAL A 243 12.92 -9.29 1.95
C VAL A 243 11.76 -8.93 2.86
N ARG A 244 11.31 -9.87 3.72
CA ARG A 244 10.22 -9.62 4.68
C ARG A 244 10.55 -8.48 5.65
N VAL A 245 11.74 -8.45 6.26
CA VAL A 245 12.14 -7.34 7.14
C VAL A 245 12.12 -6.01 6.40
N LYS A 246 12.64 -5.95 5.17
CA LYS A 246 12.68 -4.70 4.38
C LYS A 246 11.28 -4.14 4.07
N VAL A 247 10.27 -4.97 3.83
CA VAL A 247 8.91 -4.46 3.58
C VAL A 247 8.29 -3.85 4.85
N PHE A 248 8.54 -4.41 6.04
CA PHE A 248 8.14 -3.79 7.30
C PHE A 248 8.87 -2.46 7.57
N VAL A 249 10.19 -2.41 7.31
CA VAL A 249 10.96 -1.15 7.38
C VAL A 249 10.36 -0.09 6.46
N PHE A 250 9.96 -0.46 5.25
CA PHE A 250 9.36 0.46 4.31
C PHE A 250 7.99 1.00 4.81
N VAL A 251 7.18 0.15 5.47
CA VAL A 251 5.96 0.62 6.15
C VAL A 251 6.29 1.56 7.30
N GLY A 252 7.29 1.26 8.10
CA GLY A 252 7.74 2.13 9.19
C GLY A 252 8.15 3.53 8.71
N ILE A 253 8.89 3.61 7.59
CA ILE A 253 9.26 4.87 6.94
C ILE A 253 8.01 5.61 6.45
N GLY A 254 7.10 4.92 5.74
CA GLY A 254 5.86 5.52 5.25
C GLY A 254 4.97 6.03 6.37
N ALA A 255 4.86 5.29 7.47
CA ALA A 255 4.11 5.68 8.65
C ALA A 255 4.71 6.93 9.33
N ALA A 256 6.06 7.02 9.42
CA ALA A 256 6.73 8.20 9.95
C ALA A 256 6.47 9.45 9.09
N ILE A 257 6.56 9.31 7.77
CA ILE A 257 6.23 10.40 6.83
C ILE A 257 4.77 10.82 7.04
N ALA A 258 3.83 9.87 7.00
CA ALA A 258 2.40 10.12 7.16
C ALA A 258 2.08 10.84 8.48
N GLY A 259 2.66 10.37 9.60
CA GLY A 259 2.48 10.96 10.91
C GLY A 259 3.00 12.38 11.01
N THR A 260 4.18 12.63 10.45
CA THR A 260 4.80 13.96 10.41
C THR A 260 3.96 14.94 9.58
N PHE A 261 3.52 14.52 8.38
CA PHE A 261 2.63 15.36 7.55
C PHE A 261 1.30 15.64 8.23
N SER A 262 0.68 14.62 8.86
CA SER A 262 -0.57 14.80 9.62
C SER A 262 -0.41 15.81 10.75
N THR A 263 0.71 15.76 11.48
CA THR A 263 1.02 16.70 12.56
C THR A 263 1.29 18.12 12.04
N MET A 264 1.97 18.26 10.89
CA MET A 264 2.19 19.57 10.26
C MET A 264 0.88 20.19 9.75
N ILE A 265 0.00 19.40 9.12
CA ILE A 265 -1.30 19.88 8.61
C ILE A 265 -2.18 20.40 9.74
N ASN A 266 -2.16 19.73 10.90
CA ASN A 266 -3.02 20.06 12.03
C ASN A 266 -2.37 21.00 13.06
N PHE A 267 -1.08 21.32 12.92
CA PHE A 267 -0.27 22.05 13.92
C PHE A 267 -0.38 21.47 15.34
N THR A 268 -0.78 20.25 15.45
CA THR A 268 -1.02 19.57 16.73
C THR A 268 -0.78 18.08 16.56
N TRP A 269 -0.12 17.51 17.54
CA TRP A 269 0.00 16.07 17.69
C TRP A 269 -0.93 15.58 18.81
N TRP A 270 -1.58 14.44 18.60
CA TRP A 270 -2.44 13.78 19.59
C TRP A 270 -1.97 12.36 19.88
N PRO A 271 -2.17 11.86 21.13
CA PRO A 271 -1.85 10.47 21.48
C PRO A 271 -2.58 9.43 20.61
N THR A 272 -3.71 9.79 20.02
CA THR A 272 -4.51 8.97 19.10
C THR A 272 -4.15 9.15 17.63
N SER A 273 -3.09 9.92 17.32
CA SER A 273 -2.62 10.10 15.94
C SER A 273 -2.40 8.75 15.26
N GLY A 274 -2.98 8.58 14.08
CA GLY A 274 -2.92 7.35 13.30
C GLY A 274 -4.10 6.40 13.46
N ASP A 275 -4.88 6.42 14.55
CA ASP A 275 -5.95 5.44 14.81
C ASP A 275 -7.01 5.38 13.70
N GLY A 276 -7.38 6.52 13.15
CA GLY A 276 -8.38 6.61 12.08
C GLY A 276 -7.94 6.04 10.73
N TYR A 277 -6.66 5.69 10.54
CA TYR A 277 -6.12 5.24 9.27
C TYR A 277 -6.15 3.72 9.07
N LEU A 278 -6.36 2.92 10.12
CA LEU A 278 -6.26 1.45 10.02
C LEU A 278 -7.19 0.87 8.94
N LEU A 279 -8.49 1.09 9.07
CA LEU A 279 -9.46 0.53 8.14
C LEU A 279 -9.40 1.18 6.75
N PRO A 280 -9.30 2.51 6.62
CA PRO A 280 -9.19 3.16 5.31
C PRO A 280 -7.99 2.71 4.49
N VAL A 281 -6.83 2.57 5.12
CA VAL A 281 -5.59 2.14 4.45
C VAL A 281 -5.70 0.68 3.99
N LEU A 282 -6.19 -0.22 4.86
CA LEU A 282 -6.43 -1.61 4.47
C LEU A 282 -7.46 -1.72 3.34
N ALA A 283 -8.57 -0.98 3.45
CA ALA A 283 -9.58 -0.92 2.40
C ALA A 283 -8.97 -0.47 1.07
N SER A 284 -8.11 0.56 1.09
CA SER A 284 -7.43 1.08 -0.10
C SER A 284 -6.54 0.05 -0.77
N VAL A 285 -5.77 -0.72 0.01
CA VAL A 285 -4.88 -1.79 -0.49
C VAL A 285 -5.70 -2.90 -1.15
N PHE A 286 -6.79 -3.34 -0.50
CA PHE A 286 -7.61 -4.45 -1.01
C PHE A 286 -8.45 -4.02 -2.22
N VAL A 287 -9.11 -2.86 -2.18
CA VAL A 287 -9.82 -2.29 -3.33
C VAL A 287 -8.86 -2.06 -4.49
N GLY A 288 -7.63 -1.65 -4.18
CA GLY A 288 -6.56 -1.48 -5.16
C GLY A 288 -6.09 -2.76 -5.87
N GLY A 289 -6.65 -3.92 -5.50
CA GLY A 289 -6.38 -5.20 -6.18
C GLY A 289 -5.20 -5.98 -5.60
N THR A 290 -4.81 -5.72 -4.35
CA THR A 290 -3.78 -6.49 -3.65
C THR A 290 -4.47 -7.48 -2.70
N PRO A 291 -4.52 -8.79 -3.02
CA PRO A 291 -5.18 -9.80 -2.19
C PRO A 291 -4.34 -10.20 -0.98
N THR A 292 -4.99 -10.78 0.04
CA THR A 292 -4.35 -11.16 1.31
C THR A 292 -3.43 -12.39 1.25
N TRP A 293 -3.47 -13.17 0.17
CA TRP A 293 -2.64 -14.39 0.03
C TRP A 293 -1.25 -14.15 -0.54
N GLY A 294 -0.91 -12.92 -0.92
CA GLY A 294 0.41 -12.57 -1.44
C GLY A 294 0.63 -12.82 -2.94
N GLY A 295 1.86 -12.59 -3.40
CA GLY A 295 2.32 -12.79 -4.78
C GLY A 295 1.84 -11.75 -5.79
N ILE A 296 0.69 -11.13 -5.55
CA ILE A 296 0.04 -10.19 -6.45
C ILE A 296 -0.20 -8.86 -5.73
N GLY A 297 0.08 -7.76 -6.42
CA GLY A 297 -0.20 -6.41 -5.92
C GLY A 297 0.11 -5.35 -6.96
N THR A 298 -0.43 -4.17 -6.77
CA THR A 298 -0.17 -3.02 -7.64
C THR A 298 -0.16 -1.72 -6.85
N VAL A 299 0.95 -1.00 -6.90
CA VAL A 299 1.11 0.30 -6.25
C VAL A 299 0.11 1.31 -6.82
N VAL A 300 -0.07 1.31 -8.14
CA VAL A 300 -1.03 2.21 -8.81
C VAL A 300 -2.46 1.88 -8.38
N GLY A 301 -2.80 0.58 -8.31
CA GLY A 301 -4.11 0.14 -7.82
C GLY A 301 -4.35 0.57 -6.38
N GLY A 302 -3.36 0.39 -5.48
CA GLY A 302 -3.43 0.86 -4.10
C GLY A 302 -3.64 2.38 -4.00
N ALA A 303 -2.94 3.16 -4.83
CA ALA A 303 -3.13 4.61 -4.90
C ALA A 303 -4.54 5.00 -5.38
N ILE A 304 -5.08 4.35 -6.42
CA ILE A 304 -6.48 4.56 -6.87
C ILE A 304 -7.46 4.14 -5.77
N GLY A 305 -7.19 3.03 -5.07
CA GLY A 305 -7.94 2.59 -3.91
C GLY A 305 -7.97 3.65 -2.80
N ALA A 306 -6.83 4.28 -2.51
CA ALA A 306 -6.74 5.37 -1.53
C ALA A 306 -7.57 6.59 -1.95
N VAL A 307 -7.51 6.97 -3.22
CA VAL A 307 -8.37 8.03 -3.77
C VAL A 307 -9.84 7.67 -3.58
N THR A 308 -10.25 6.45 -3.97
CA THR A 308 -11.63 5.97 -3.85
C THR A 308 -12.13 6.03 -2.41
N VAL A 309 -11.36 5.48 -1.47
CA VAL A 309 -11.71 5.45 -0.04
C VAL A 309 -11.77 6.86 0.55
N SER A 310 -10.83 7.75 0.19
CA SER A 310 -10.84 9.15 0.65
C SER A 310 -12.08 9.91 0.17
N PHE A 311 -12.50 9.71 -1.09
CA PHE A 311 -13.73 10.30 -1.60
C PHE A 311 -14.98 9.73 -0.94
N ILE A 312 -15.01 8.44 -0.59
CA ILE A 312 -16.12 7.85 0.17
C ILE A 312 -16.22 8.51 1.55
N GLN A 313 -15.09 8.63 2.26
CA GLN A 313 -15.07 9.25 3.59
C GLN A 313 -15.56 10.70 3.54
N THR A 314 -14.99 11.49 2.63
CA THR A 314 -15.38 12.90 2.48
C THR A 314 -16.79 13.02 1.96
N GLY A 315 -17.23 12.18 1.03
CA GLY A 315 -18.57 12.18 0.47
C GLY A 315 -19.65 11.83 1.49
N VAL A 316 -19.41 10.85 2.35
CA VAL A 316 -20.31 10.46 3.43
C VAL A 316 -20.52 11.64 4.40
N VAL A 317 -19.43 12.29 4.83
CA VAL A 317 -19.50 13.45 5.74
C VAL A 317 -20.16 14.64 5.04
N ALA A 318 -19.83 14.88 3.79
CA ALA A 318 -20.41 15.98 3.00
C ALA A 318 -21.90 15.77 2.70
N ALA A 319 -22.38 14.52 2.66
CA ALA A 319 -23.81 14.20 2.58
C ALA A 319 -24.55 14.43 3.91
N GLY A 320 -23.88 14.93 4.95
CA GLY A 320 -24.48 15.16 6.28
C GLY A 320 -24.61 13.91 7.15
N LEU A 321 -23.99 12.80 6.73
CA LEU A 321 -23.97 11.56 7.50
C LEU A 321 -22.88 11.63 8.57
N SER A 322 -23.12 11.00 9.73
CA SER A 322 -22.13 10.95 10.80
C SER A 322 -20.91 10.10 10.44
N GLY A 323 -19.78 10.32 11.12
CA GLY A 323 -18.56 9.54 10.94
C GLY A 323 -18.71 8.03 11.17
N PHE A 324 -19.77 7.57 11.84
CA PHE A 324 -20.09 6.15 12.02
C PHE A 324 -20.37 5.44 10.68
N TYR A 325 -20.98 6.14 9.73
CA TYR A 325 -21.19 5.60 8.38
C TYR A 325 -19.87 5.38 7.63
N VAL A 326 -18.84 6.18 7.90
CA VAL A 326 -17.51 5.97 7.33
C VAL A 326 -16.93 4.62 7.75
N GLN A 327 -17.04 4.26 9.04
CA GLN A 327 -16.59 2.97 9.54
C GLN A 327 -17.37 1.81 8.92
N PHE A 328 -18.70 1.94 8.81
CA PHE A 328 -19.56 0.96 8.16
C PHE A 328 -19.15 0.73 6.69
N PHE A 329 -19.00 1.81 5.92
CA PHE A 329 -18.61 1.69 4.51
C PHE A 329 -17.21 1.11 4.33
N ASN A 330 -16.23 1.50 5.17
CA ASN A 330 -14.89 0.92 5.12
C ASN A 330 -14.92 -0.60 5.38
N GLY A 331 -15.66 -1.05 6.40
CA GLY A 331 -15.82 -2.48 6.68
C GLY A 331 -16.50 -3.23 5.53
N LEU A 332 -17.58 -2.66 4.98
CA LEU A 332 -18.30 -3.23 3.84
C LEU A 332 -17.39 -3.36 2.60
N ILE A 333 -16.64 -2.32 2.29
CA ILE A 333 -15.71 -2.29 1.15
C ILE A 333 -14.63 -3.36 1.30
N ILE A 334 -14.05 -3.52 2.49
CA ILE A 334 -13.06 -4.57 2.75
C ILE A 334 -13.65 -5.94 2.46
N ILE A 335 -14.83 -6.24 3.01
CA ILE A 335 -15.50 -7.53 2.85
C ILE A 335 -15.80 -7.81 1.36
N LEU A 336 -16.42 -6.84 0.68
CA LEU A 336 -16.78 -6.99 -0.73
C LEU A 336 -15.55 -7.14 -1.63
N SER A 337 -14.47 -6.41 -1.36
CA SER A 337 -13.21 -6.52 -2.11
C SER A 337 -12.57 -7.90 -1.94
N LEU A 338 -12.49 -8.41 -0.71
CA LEU A 338 -11.92 -9.73 -0.43
C LEU A 338 -12.76 -10.87 -1.03
N LEU A 339 -14.09 -10.76 -0.99
CA LEU A 339 -15.00 -11.71 -1.65
C LEU A 339 -14.81 -11.70 -3.17
N GLY A 340 -14.69 -10.50 -3.77
CA GLY A 340 -14.42 -10.34 -5.19
C GLY A 340 -13.09 -10.97 -5.61
N HIS A 341 -12.03 -10.81 -4.82
CA HIS A 341 -10.74 -11.44 -5.07
C HIS A 341 -10.84 -12.97 -5.01
N LYS A 342 -11.51 -13.52 -3.99
CA LYS A 342 -11.71 -14.95 -3.83
C LYS A 342 -12.51 -15.55 -5.00
N TRP A 343 -13.52 -14.86 -5.47
CA TRP A 343 -14.34 -15.30 -6.60
C TRP A 343 -13.54 -15.32 -7.91
N ASN A 344 -12.73 -14.31 -8.14
CA ASN A 344 -11.82 -14.31 -9.29
C ASN A 344 -10.80 -15.46 -9.21
N GLN A 345 -10.24 -15.75 -8.04
CA GLN A 345 -9.29 -16.85 -7.87
C GLN A 345 -9.92 -18.21 -8.21
N ALA A 346 -11.18 -18.43 -7.82
CA ALA A 346 -11.90 -19.67 -8.07
C ALA A 346 -12.20 -19.92 -9.57
N ARG A 347 -12.20 -18.88 -10.42
CA ARG A 347 -12.41 -19.00 -11.88
C ARG A 347 -11.15 -19.41 -12.64
N TYR A 348 -9.97 -19.36 -12.02
CA TYR A 348 -8.67 -19.65 -12.66
C TYR A 348 -8.01 -20.92 -12.11
N ARG A 349 -8.66 -21.60 -11.16
CA ARG A 349 -8.38 -23.00 -10.76
C ARG A 349 -9.34 -23.95 -11.45
#